data_dfd5bc860a6d61aa97375d47a28495b8
#
_entry.id   dfd5bc860a6d61aa97375d47a28495b8
#
_cell.length_a   1.000
_cell.length_b   1.000
_cell.length_c   1.000
_cell.angle_alpha   90.00
_cell.angle_beta   90.00
_cell.angle_gamma   90.00
#
_symmetry.space_group_name_H-M   'P 1'
#
loop_
_entity.id
_entity.type
_entity.pdbx_description
1 polymer ?
#
loop_
_entity_poly.entity_id
_entity_poly.type
_entity_poly.pdbx_seq_one_letter_code
_entity_poly.pdbx_strand_id
1 'polypeptide(L)'
;ILVFDLGAEVILSKFKMGEQSAKTTKKSTMVVETHTTYNNEVKEGDEVDVFLSHFDHDNKRIHYKLEMYEKSDNILSATTEVLALYVDLNLRKVAEFEDEKIKIMDDYILKNKSRFITDNLIFSSKLKK
;
A
#
# COMPACT_ATOMS: atom_id res chain seq x y z
N ILE A 1 -0.27 -7.37 11.96
CA ILE A 1 0.52 -6.25 11.42
C ILE A 1 1.70 -6.74 10.59
N LEU A 2 2.46 -7.72 11.06
CA LEU A 2 3.57 -8.27 10.28
C LEU A 2 3.14 -8.79 8.91
N VAL A 3 1.99 -9.45 8.82
CA VAL A 3 1.45 -9.96 7.56
C VAL A 3 1.14 -8.81 6.60
N PHE A 4 0.57 -7.73 7.09
CA PHE A 4 0.33 -6.54 6.28
C PHE A 4 1.62 -5.88 5.83
N ASP A 5 2.64 -5.83 6.67
CA ASP A 5 3.95 -5.27 6.33
C ASP A 5 4.60 -6.07 5.20
N LEU A 6 4.52 -7.39 5.23
CA LEU A 6 5.04 -8.26 4.17
C LEU A 6 4.26 -8.04 2.87
N GLY A 7 2.93 -7.93 2.94
CA GLY A 7 2.10 -7.65 1.78
C GLY A 7 2.41 -6.30 1.16
N ALA A 8 2.60 -5.29 1.99
CA ALA A 8 2.96 -3.94 1.54
C ALA A 8 4.32 -3.94 0.85
N GLU A 9 5.31 -4.65 1.37
CA GLU A 9 6.63 -4.74 0.75
C GLU A 9 6.56 -5.35 -0.65
N VAL A 10 5.77 -6.41 -0.83
CA VAL A 10 5.58 -7.02 -2.14
C VAL A 10 4.99 -6.02 -3.12
N ILE A 11 3.99 -5.26 -2.69
CA ILE A 11 3.33 -4.25 -3.52
C ILE A 11 4.28 -3.11 -3.87
N LEU A 12 5.00 -2.58 -2.90
CA LEU A 12 5.95 -1.49 -3.11
C LEU A 12 7.08 -1.90 -4.05
N SER A 13 7.52 -3.15 -3.98
CA SER A 13 8.56 -3.67 -4.88
C SER A 13 8.10 -3.63 -6.34
N LYS A 14 6.83 -3.84 -6.62
CA LYS A 14 6.28 -3.75 -8.00
C LYS A 14 6.43 -2.35 -8.57
N PHE A 15 6.42 -1.33 -7.74
CA PHE A 15 6.55 0.08 -8.15
C PHE A 15 7.97 0.61 -7.99
N LYS A 16 8.94 -0.27 -7.69
CA LYS A 16 10.34 0.09 -7.44
C LYS A 16 10.49 1.05 -6.25
N MET A 17 9.70 0.83 -5.21
CA MET A 17 9.70 1.63 -3.99
C MET A 17 9.94 0.80 -2.72
N GLY A 18 10.23 -0.49 -2.87
CA GLY A 18 10.49 -1.36 -1.73
C GLY A 18 11.89 -1.20 -1.16
N GLU A 19 12.24 -2.05 -0.20
CA GLU A 19 13.52 -2.00 0.50
C GLU A 19 14.71 -2.07 -0.45
N GLN A 20 14.65 -2.92 -1.47
CA GLN A 20 15.73 -3.08 -2.43
C GLN A 20 15.98 -1.78 -3.20
N SER A 21 14.92 -1.10 -3.63
CA SER A 21 15.04 0.17 -4.33
C SER A 21 15.57 1.27 -3.41
N ALA A 22 15.20 1.26 -2.13
CA ALA A 22 15.69 2.22 -1.16
C ALA A 22 17.21 2.13 -1.00
N LYS A 23 17.77 0.93 -1.06
CA LYS A 23 19.24 0.73 -0.95
C LYS A 23 20.00 1.33 -2.12
N THR A 24 19.43 1.33 -3.32
CA THR A 24 20.10 1.82 -4.53
C THR A 24 19.81 3.30 -4.80
N THR A 25 18.58 3.75 -4.63
CA THR A 25 18.16 5.10 -4.98
C THR A 25 18.22 6.08 -3.80
N LYS A 26 18.31 5.55 -2.58
CA LYS A 26 18.21 6.31 -1.32
C LYS A 26 16.87 7.04 -1.19
N LYS A 27 15.83 6.52 -1.81
CA LYS A 27 14.46 7.01 -1.68
C LYS A 27 13.55 5.88 -1.26
N SER A 28 12.57 6.18 -0.43
CA SER A 28 11.67 5.19 0.12
C SER A 28 10.31 5.83 0.44
N THR A 29 9.39 5.03 0.91
CA THR A 29 8.11 5.54 1.41
C THR A 29 8.10 5.53 2.93
N MET A 30 7.46 6.56 3.50
CA MET A 30 7.26 6.68 4.94
C MET A 30 5.77 6.73 5.21
N VAL A 31 5.27 5.78 6.00
CA VAL A 31 3.86 5.76 6.39
C VAL A 31 3.57 6.95 7.30
N VAL A 32 2.55 7.71 6.96
CA VAL A 32 2.13 8.88 7.76
C VAL A 32 0.82 8.66 8.47
N GLU A 33 -0.09 7.87 7.89
CA GLU A 33 -1.36 7.53 8.53
C GLU A 33 -1.77 6.11 8.15
N THR A 34 -2.33 5.40 9.12
CA THR A 34 -2.94 4.09 8.88
C THR A 34 -4.28 4.02 9.60
N HIS A 35 -5.20 3.25 9.02
CA HIS A 35 -6.44 2.89 9.68
C HIS A 35 -6.64 1.38 9.52
N THR A 36 -6.55 0.65 10.63
CA THR A 36 -6.63 -0.80 10.64
C THR A 36 -7.86 -1.24 11.41
N THR A 37 -8.63 -2.15 10.84
CA THR A 37 -9.78 -2.76 11.51
C THR A 37 -9.58 -4.26 11.62
N TYR A 38 -9.99 -4.82 12.75
CA TYR A 38 -9.96 -6.26 12.99
C TYR A 38 -11.39 -6.76 13.06
N ASN A 39 -11.77 -7.57 12.09
CA ASN A 39 -13.14 -8.05 11.95
C ASN A 39 -13.34 -9.42 12.58
N ASN A 40 -12.33 -10.29 12.48
CA ASN A 40 -12.34 -11.63 13.02
C ASN A 40 -10.98 -12.02 13.54
N GLU A 41 -10.95 -12.88 14.55
CA GLU A 41 -9.71 -13.38 15.12
C GLU A 41 -9.01 -14.33 14.13
N VAL A 42 -7.70 -14.15 14.00
CA VAL A 42 -6.82 -15.08 13.28
C VAL A 42 -5.88 -15.70 14.31
N LYS A 43 -5.88 -17.02 14.38
CA LYS A 43 -5.09 -17.77 15.36
C LYS A 43 -3.73 -18.13 14.77
N GLU A 44 -2.77 -18.38 15.65
CA GLU A 44 -1.47 -18.90 15.25
C GLU A 44 -1.66 -20.21 14.47
N GLY A 45 -0.97 -20.32 13.33
CA GLY A 45 -1.10 -21.47 12.44
C GLY A 45 -2.16 -21.33 11.38
N ASP A 46 -3.04 -20.34 11.48
CA ASP A 46 -4.01 -20.06 10.42
C ASP A 46 -3.28 -19.50 9.18
N GLU A 47 -3.70 -19.97 8.01
CA GLU A 47 -3.20 -19.41 6.76
C GLU A 47 -4.08 -18.26 6.34
N VAL A 48 -3.45 -17.19 5.85
CA VAL A 48 -4.15 -15.97 5.41
C VAL A 48 -3.68 -15.55 4.03
N ASP A 49 -4.59 -14.92 3.29
CA ASP A 49 -4.28 -14.23 2.04
C ASP A 49 -4.45 -12.73 2.24
N VAL A 50 -3.54 -11.96 1.68
CA VAL A 50 -3.61 -10.50 1.68
C VAL A 50 -3.81 -10.01 0.26
N PHE A 51 -4.82 -9.18 0.05
CA PHE A 51 -5.16 -8.62 -1.26
C PHE A 51 -5.09 -7.11 -1.23
N LEU A 52 -4.61 -6.53 -2.32
CA LEU A 52 -4.67 -5.09 -2.54
C LEU A 52 -6.07 -4.76 -3.09
N SER A 53 -6.90 -4.12 -2.27
CA SER A 53 -8.26 -3.76 -2.66
C SER A 53 -8.41 -2.35 -3.22
N HIS A 54 -7.40 -1.52 -3.07
CA HIS A 54 -7.37 -0.17 -3.62
C HIS A 54 -5.94 0.33 -3.71
N PHE A 55 -5.65 1.11 -4.74
CA PHE A 55 -4.37 1.82 -4.88
C PHE A 55 -4.59 3.12 -5.65
N ASP A 56 -4.02 4.19 -5.14
CA ASP A 56 -4.00 5.49 -5.81
C ASP A 56 -2.75 6.26 -5.36
N HIS A 57 -2.48 7.38 -6.02
CA HIS A 57 -1.33 8.20 -5.69
C HIS A 57 -1.51 9.64 -6.18
N ASP A 58 -0.68 10.54 -5.67
CA ASP A 58 -0.42 11.85 -6.26
C ASP A 58 1.09 11.95 -6.57
N ASN A 59 1.64 13.16 -6.67
CA ASN A 59 3.04 13.34 -7.03
C ASN A 59 4.02 12.92 -5.93
N LYS A 60 3.55 12.80 -4.68
CA LYS A 60 4.41 12.60 -3.51
C LYS A 60 3.89 11.52 -2.56
N ARG A 61 2.64 11.09 -2.73
CA ARG A 61 1.96 10.19 -1.79
C ARG A 61 1.42 8.98 -2.50
N ILE A 62 1.38 7.86 -1.77
CA ILE A 62 0.62 6.70 -2.17
C ILE A 62 -0.48 6.44 -1.15
N HIS A 63 -1.60 5.92 -1.64
CA HIS A 63 -2.76 5.58 -0.83
C HIS A 63 -3.22 4.20 -1.25
N TYR A 64 -3.26 3.25 -0.32
CA TYR A 64 -3.69 1.91 -0.65
C TYR A 64 -4.44 1.26 0.51
N LYS A 65 -5.18 0.21 0.20
CA LYS A 65 -5.89 -0.58 1.20
C LYS A 65 -5.63 -2.05 0.95
N LEU A 66 -5.30 -2.76 2.02
CA LEU A 66 -5.09 -4.20 2.04
C LEU A 66 -6.20 -4.88 2.83
N GLU A 67 -6.63 -6.05 2.34
CA GLU A 67 -7.60 -6.89 3.02
C GLU A 67 -6.96 -8.25 3.30
N MET A 68 -7.13 -8.74 4.51
CA MET A 68 -6.63 -10.04 4.94
C MET A 68 -7.79 -11.00 5.16
N TYR A 69 -7.74 -12.12 4.44
CA TYR A 69 -8.74 -13.18 4.54
C TYR A 69 -8.12 -14.42 5.16
N GLU A 70 -8.85 -15.06 6.07
CA GLU A 70 -8.50 -16.36 6.59
C GLU A 70 -8.85 -17.41 5.51
N LYS A 71 -7.87 -18.26 5.14
CA LYS A 71 -8.00 -19.12 3.96
C LYS A 71 -9.05 -20.21 4.07
N SER A 72 -9.16 -20.86 5.22
CA SER A 72 -10.01 -22.04 5.34
C SER A 72 -11.49 -21.70 5.19
N ASP A 73 -11.92 -20.58 5.76
CA ASP A 73 -13.32 -20.13 5.72
C ASP A 73 -13.57 -18.96 4.79
N ASN A 74 -12.52 -18.41 4.19
CA ASN A 74 -12.57 -17.24 3.32
C ASN A 74 -13.26 -16.04 4.00
N ILE A 75 -12.94 -15.82 5.27
CA ILE A 75 -13.53 -14.76 6.10
C ILE A 75 -12.59 -13.55 6.12
N LEU A 76 -13.15 -12.35 5.88
CA LEU A 76 -12.42 -11.10 6.03
C LEU A 76 -12.03 -10.92 7.50
N SER A 77 -10.74 -11.02 7.78
CA SER A 77 -10.23 -10.97 9.16
C SER A 77 -9.77 -9.59 9.58
N ALA A 78 -9.17 -8.84 8.66
CA ALA A 78 -8.69 -7.49 8.96
C ALA A 78 -8.54 -6.68 7.69
N THR A 79 -8.56 -5.36 7.83
CA THR A 79 -8.23 -4.42 6.75
C THR A 79 -7.25 -3.39 7.26
N THR A 80 -6.40 -2.87 6.37
CA THR A 80 -5.59 -1.70 6.68
C THR A 80 -5.57 -0.76 5.49
N GLU A 81 -5.86 0.49 5.76
CA GLU A 81 -5.76 1.59 4.80
C GLU A 81 -4.53 2.40 5.16
N VAL A 82 -3.69 2.74 4.18
CA VAL A 82 -2.38 3.36 4.40
C VAL A 82 -2.21 4.58 3.51
N LEU A 83 -1.72 5.64 4.12
CA LEU A 83 -1.23 6.82 3.42
C LEU A 83 0.26 6.97 3.72
N ALA A 84 1.08 7.04 2.65
CA ALA A 84 2.53 7.15 2.80
C ALA A 84 3.09 8.24 1.89
N LEU A 85 4.17 8.87 2.34
CA LEU A 85 4.91 9.88 1.58
C LEU A 85 6.15 9.26 0.97
N TYR A 86 6.50 9.72 -0.24
CA TYR A 86 7.79 9.40 -0.85
C TYR A 86 8.84 10.36 -0.30
N VAL A 87 9.97 9.82 0.14
CA VAL A 87 10.99 10.61 0.83
C VAL A 87 12.38 10.34 0.27
N ASP A 88 13.20 11.37 0.24
CA ASP A 88 14.64 11.27 -0.05
C ASP A 88 15.36 11.07 1.28
N LEU A 89 16.00 9.91 1.44
CA LEU A 89 16.66 9.54 2.68
C LEU A 89 17.94 10.33 2.95
N ASN A 90 18.62 10.79 1.88
CA ASN A 90 19.83 11.60 2.02
C ASN A 90 19.50 13.03 2.45
N LEU A 91 18.50 13.63 1.82
CA LEU A 91 18.09 14.99 2.10
C LEU A 91 17.11 15.08 3.27
N ARG A 92 16.53 13.95 3.68
CA ARG A 92 15.50 13.87 4.72
C ARG A 92 14.32 14.79 4.44
N LYS A 93 13.85 14.77 3.19
CA LYS A 93 12.74 15.57 2.70
C LYS A 93 11.76 14.73 1.91
N VAL A 94 10.53 15.22 1.82
CA VAL A 94 9.55 14.70 0.88
C VAL A 94 10.09 14.89 -0.54
N ALA A 95 9.94 13.86 -1.37
CA ALA A 95 10.37 13.88 -2.76
C ALA A 95 9.17 13.64 -3.69
N GLU A 96 9.30 14.09 -4.93
CA GLU A 96 8.33 13.75 -5.97
C GLU A 96 8.73 12.42 -6.62
N PHE A 97 7.73 11.64 -7.03
CA PHE A 97 7.99 10.41 -7.75
C PHE A 97 8.66 10.70 -9.08
N GLU A 98 9.64 9.89 -9.44
CA GLU A 98 10.22 9.91 -10.77
C GLU A 98 9.15 9.50 -11.80
N ASP A 99 9.29 10.00 -13.04
CA ASP A 99 8.33 9.71 -14.11
C ASP A 99 8.15 8.20 -14.34
N GLU A 100 9.21 7.42 -14.23
CA GLU A 100 9.15 5.97 -14.36
C GLU A 100 8.20 5.36 -13.34
N LYS A 101 8.27 5.80 -12.08
CA LYS A 101 7.42 5.28 -11.01
C LYS A 101 5.97 5.69 -11.20
N ILE A 102 5.73 6.93 -11.60
CA ILE A 102 4.38 7.42 -11.90
C ILE A 102 3.75 6.57 -13.01
N LYS A 103 4.52 6.30 -14.07
CA LYS A 103 4.03 5.47 -15.18
C LYS A 103 3.65 4.07 -14.71
N ILE A 104 4.49 3.43 -13.90
CA ILE A 104 4.22 2.08 -13.38
C ILE A 104 2.95 2.08 -12.53
N MET A 105 2.79 3.07 -11.65
CA MET A 105 1.61 3.18 -10.80
C MET A 105 0.35 3.44 -11.63
N ASP A 106 0.40 4.36 -12.58
CA ASP A 106 -0.75 4.68 -13.42
C ASP A 106 -1.17 3.50 -14.29
N ASP A 107 -0.22 2.76 -14.86
CA ASP A 107 -0.50 1.55 -15.64
C ASP A 107 -1.17 0.49 -14.76
N TYR A 108 -0.69 0.32 -13.55
CA TYR A 108 -1.28 -0.62 -12.59
C TYR A 108 -2.72 -0.23 -12.24
N ILE A 109 -2.95 1.04 -11.96
CA ILE A 109 -4.28 1.55 -11.62
C ILE A 109 -5.24 1.32 -12.79
N LEU A 110 -4.81 1.66 -13.99
CA LEU A 110 -5.63 1.49 -15.20
C LEU A 110 -6.06 0.02 -15.40
N LYS A 111 -5.13 -0.91 -15.19
CA LYS A 111 -5.40 -2.34 -15.36
C LYS A 111 -6.28 -2.93 -14.27
N ASN A 112 -6.28 -2.36 -13.08
CA ASN A 112 -6.94 -2.93 -11.91
C ASN A 112 -8.11 -2.11 -11.38
N LYS A 113 -8.36 -0.95 -11.94
CA LYS A 113 -9.37 0.01 -11.50
C LYS A 113 -10.75 -0.63 -11.32
N SER A 114 -11.14 -1.52 -12.21
CA SER A 114 -12.47 -2.14 -12.18
C SER A 114 -12.69 -3.06 -10.97
N ARG A 115 -11.61 -3.59 -10.38
CA ARG A 115 -11.72 -4.47 -9.21
C ARG A 115 -11.48 -3.76 -7.88
N PHE A 116 -11.12 -2.47 -7.91
CA PHE A 116 -10.88 -1.72 -6.68
C PHE A 116 -12.19 -1.43 -5.95
N ILE A 117 -12.13 -1.56 -4.63
CA ILE A 117 -13.24 -1.24 -3.74
C ILE A 117 -12.97 0.13 -3.14
N THR A 118 -13.81 1.10 -3.48
CA THR A 118 -13.62 2.49 -3.04
C THR A 118 -14.49 2.88 -1.85
N ASP A 119 -15.34 1.97 -1.39
CA ASP A 119 -16.23 2.23 -0.27
C ASP A 119 -15.44 2.31 1.04
N ASN A 120 -15.84 3.22 1.90
CA ASN A 120 -15.29 3.39 3.25
C ASN A 120 -13.79 3.74 3.27
N LEU A 121 -13.28 4.39 2.22
CA LEU A 121 -11.92 4.91 2.22
C LEU A 121 -11.86 6.22 3.03
N ILE A 122 -10.87 6.33 3.91
CA ILE A 122 -10.72 7.47 4.82
C ILE A 122 -9.77 8.51 4.26
N PHE A 123 -8.72 8.08 3.54
CA PHE A 123 -7.63 8.96 3.15
C PHE A 123 -7.70 9.47 1.71
N SER A 124 -8.75 9.18 0.97
CA SER A 124 -8.86 9.59 -0.45
C SER A 124 -8.71 11.10 -0.62
N SER A 125 -9.26 11.89 0.29
CA SER A 125 -9.19 13.35 0.23
C SER A 125 -7.80 13.92 0.57
N LYS A 126 -6.89 13.10 1.06
CA LYS A 126 -5.52 13.52 1.40
C LYS A 126 -4.63 13.63 0.16
N LEU A 127 -5.00 12.98 -0.93
CA LEU A 127 -4.25 13.09 -2.18
C LEU A 127 -4.47 14.46 -2.83
N LYS A 128 -3.39 15.04 -3.35
CA LYS A 128 -3.38 16.36 -3.99
C LYS A 128 -3.22 16.18 -5.50
N LYS A 129 -4.30 15.88 -6.17
CA LYS A 129 -4.29 15.68 -7.63
C LYS A 129 -4.52 16.96 -8.41
#